data_8ba7b45a421d43b5e3837951a5c5152e
#
_entry.id   8ba7b45a421d43b5e3837951a5c5152e
#
_cell.length_a   1.000
_cell.length_b   1.000
_cell.length_c   1.000
_cell.angle_alpha   90.00
_cell.angle_beta   90.00
_cell.angle_gamma   90.00
#
_symmetry.space_group_name_H-M   'P 1'
#
loop_
_entity.id
_entity.type
_entity.pdbx_description
1 polymer ?
#
loop_
_entity_poly.entity_id
_entity_poly.type
_entity_poly.pdbx_seq_one_letter_code
_entity_poly.pdbx_strand_id
1 'polypeptide(L)'
;DGDYGKFIEGYCERTGKEEEGGKFSPFVPGDFVTEDGKVLGHHKGIIHYTIGQRKGLGLSLPQPLYVCRKDLDKNKVVLAPNDRLFQDTLEAGELNFISGEYPRGAFRCCAKIRYKQKEAPATVTPIDEKRVKVVFDEPQRGITPGQAVVFYDGDQVLGGGRILRSKEE
;
A
#
# COMPACT_ATOMS: atom_id res chain seq x y z
N ASP A 1 19.58 -15.34 -1.58
CA ASP A 1 18.70 -14.14 -1.66
C ASP A 1 18.59 -13.75 -3.12
N GLY A 2 17.56 -14.31 -3.79
CA GLY A 2 17.30 -14.01 -5.19
C GLY A 2 16.88 -12.56 -5.34
N ASP A 3 17.59 -11.81 -6.17
CA ASP A 3 17.26 -10.44 -6.51
C ASP A 3 15.94 -10.43 -7.31
N TYR A 4 14.84 -10.27 -6.58
CA TYR A 4 13.48 -10.23 -7.13
C TYR A 4 13.31 -9.12 -8.18
N GLY A 5 14.08 -8.02 -8.04
CA GLY A 5 14.13 -6.94 -9.03
C GLY A 5 14.62 -7.43 -10.39
N LYS A 6 15.74 -8.18 -10.43
CA LYS A 6 16.27 -8.77 -11.68
C LYS A 6 15.34 -9.78 -12.33
N PHE A 7 14.60 -10.55 -11.49
CA PHE A 7 13.61 -11.50 -12.01
C PHE A 7 12.47 -10.77 -12.73
N ILE A 8 11.96 -9.69 -12.15
CA ILE A 8 10.87 -8.90 -12.76
C ILE A 8 11.36 -8.13 -13.98
N GLU A 9 12.58 -7.53 -13.94
CA GLU A 9 13.20 -6.89 -15.11
C GLU A 9 13.28 -7.86 -16.30
N GLY A 10 13.84 -9.04 -16.08
CA GLY A 10 13.92 -10.08 -17.12
C GLY A 10 12.56 -10.63 -17.58
N TYR A 11 11.51 -10.52 -16.76
CA TYR A 11 10.15 -10.87 -17.16
C TYR A 11 9.53 -9.79 -18.05
N CYS A 12 9.69 -8.51 -17.70
CA CYS A 12 9.20 -7.38 -18.49
C CYS A 12 9.89 -7.30 -19.86
N GLU A 13 11.21 -7.51 -19.94
CA GLU A 13 11.94 -7.55 -21.21
C GLU A 13 11.45 -8.70 -22.13
N ARG A 14 11.13 -9.88 -21.57
CA ARG A 14 10.63 -11.03 -22.35
C ARG A 14 9.19 -10.89 -22.79
N THR A 15 8.37 -10.16 -22.06
CA THR A 15 6.92 -10.04 -22.36
C THR A 15 6.58 -8.85 -23.25
N GLY A 16 7.54 -7.95 -23.54
CA GLY A 16 7.36 -6.83 -24.47
C GLY A 16 6.21 -5.88 -24.11
N LYS A 17 5.76 -5.87 -22.86
CA LYS A 17 4.72 -4.97 -22.38
C LYS A 17 5.33 -3.63 -22.01
N GLU A 18 5.57 -2.79 -23.02
CA GLU A 18 5.51 -1.36 -22.85
C GLU A 18 4.07 -1.00 -22.51
N GLU A 19 3.81 -0.56 -21.27
CA GLU A 19 2.50 -0.04 -20.92
C GLU A 19 2.29 1.26 -21.68
N GLU A 20 1.46 1.25 -22.71
CA GLU A 20 0.90 2.44 -23.36
C GLU A 20 0.20 3.27 -22.28
N GLY A 21 0.66 4.50 -22.05
CA GLY A 21 -0.03 5.44 -21.19
C GLY A 21 0.84 6.34 -20.31
N GLY A 22 2.05 6.75 -20.72
CA GLY A 22 2.78 7.87 -20.08
C GLY A 22 3.23 7.66 -18.63
N LYS A 23 3.13 6.44 -18.08
CA LYS A 23 3.61 6.09 -16.75
C LYS A 23 5.09 5.72 -16.81
N PHE A 24 5.87 6.23 -15.86
CA PHE A 24 7.25 5.82 -15.71
C PHE A 24 7.33 4.33 -15.39
N SER A 25 8.29 3.62 -16.02
CA SER A 25 8.62 2.26 -15.63
C SER A 25 9.05 2.24 -14.16
N PRO A 26 8.53 1.31 -13.33
CA PRO A 26 8.85 1.23 -11.91
C PRO A 26 10.33 0.95 -11.61
N PHE A 27 11.10 0.60 -12.62
CA PHE A 27 12.56 0.34 -12.55
C PHE A 27 13.42 1.57 -12.82
N VAL A 28 12.84 2.64 -13.38
CA VAL A 28 13.59 3.86 -13.73
C VAL A 28 13.94 4.61 -12.44
N PRO A 29 15.20 5.07 -12.29
CA PRO A 29 15.60 5.95 -11.19
C PRO A 29 14.76 7.23 -11.16
N GLY A 30 14.49 7.73 -9.97
CA GLY A 30 13.71 8.94 -9.72
C GLY A 30 14.10 9.58 -8.40
N ASP A 31 13.23 10.42 -7.85
CA ASP A 31 13.56 11.23 -6.69
C ASP A 31 12.94 10.75 -5.40
N PHE A 32 13.73 10.76 -4.31
CA PHE A 32 13.20 10.83 -2.97
C PHE A 32 12.82 12.27 -2.66
N VAL A 33 11.60 12.47 -2.21
CA VAL A 33 11.07 13.80 -1.87
C VAL A 33 10.40 13.80 -0.49
N THR A 34 10.32 14.97 0.13
CA THR A 34 9.47 15.21 1.29
C THR A 34 8.01 15.41 0.87
N GLU A 35 7.07 15.47 1.81
CA GLU A 35 5.64 15.72 1.54
C GLU A 35 5.41 17.09 0.86
N ASP A 36 6.24 18.09 1.14
CA ASP A 36 6.24 19.41 0.50
C ASP A 36 6.99 19.47 -0.84
N GLY A 37 7.49 18.30 -1.30
CA GLY A 37 8.12 18.15 -2.62
C GLY A 37 9.61 18.49 -2.69
N LYS A 38 10.28 18.77 -1.57
CA LYS A 38 11.73 18.99 -1.53
C LYS A 38 12.48 17.70 -1.86
N VAL A 39 13.39 17.75 -2.82
CA VAL A 39 14.23 16.61 -3.21
C VAL A 39 15.29 16.35 -2.13
N LEU A 40 15.37 15.07 -1.69
CA LEU A 40 16.31 14.57 -0.69
C LEU A 40 17.44 13.74 -1.30
N GLY A 41 17.27 13.26 -2.52
CA GLY A 41 18.20 12.42 -3.24
C GLY A 41 17.50 11.59 -4.31
N HIS A 42 18.18 10.56 -4.83
CA HIS A 42 17.67 9.74 -5.92
C HIS A 42 17.48 8.29 -5.53
N HIS A 43 16.41 7.66 -6.03
CA HIS A 43 16.15 6.24 -5.86
C HIS A 43 16.46 5.44 -7.13
N LYS A 44 16.66 4.12 -6.98
CA LYS A 44 17.04 3.18 -8.06
C LYS A 44 15.86 2.62 -8.86
N GLY A 45 14.66 3.14 -8.63
CA GLY A 45 13.39 2.63 -9.14
C GLY A 45 12.42 2.38 -7.98
N ILE A 46 11.17 2.78 -8.14
CA ILE A 46 10.12 2.73 -7.09
C ILE A 46 9.89 1.31 -6.56
N ILE A 47 10.12 0.28 -7.41
CA ILE A 47 9.88 -1.13 -7.06
C ILE A 47 10.76 -1.61 -5.91
N HIS A 48 11.94 -1.02 -5.72
CA HIS A 48 12.88 -1.43 -4.67
C HIS A 48 12.50 -0.94 -3.27
N TYR A 49 11.40 -0.19 -3.15
CA TYR A 49 11.01 0.45 -1.88
C TYR A 49 9.62 0.02 -1.44
N THR A 50 9.46 -0.10 -0.12
CA THR A 50 8.20 -0.53 0.51
C THR A 50 7.74 0.53 1.51
N ILE A 51 6.43 0.76 1.61
CA ILE A 51 5.82 1.66 2.60
C ILE A 51 6.27 1.24 4.02
N GLY A 52 6.76 2.20 4.79
CA GLY A 52 7.31 1.99 6.13
C GLY A 52 8.81 1.63 6.15
N GLN A 53 9.48 1.51 5.00
CA GLN A 53 10.92 1.25 4.93
C GLN A 53 11.71 2.47 5.42
N ARG A 54 12.72 2.22 6.26
CA ARG A 54 13.67 3.22 6.76
C ARG A 54 15.09 2.96 6.28
N LYS A 55 15.51 1.67 6.30
CA LYS A 55 16.88 1.26 5.96
C LYS A 55 17.04 1.04 4.47
N GLY A 56 18.27 1.20 3.96
CA GLY A 56 18.56 0.92 2.55
C GLY A 56 18.09 2.00 1.57
N LEU A 57 17.79 3.22 2.05
CA LEU A 57 17.43 4.34 1.19
C LEU A 57 18.66 4.98 0.51
N GLY A 58 19.88 4.73 1.04
CA GLY A 58 21.10 5.35 0.51
C GLY A 58 21.23 6.84 0.80
N LEU A 59 20.44 7.36 1.76
CA LEU A 59 20.41 8.77 2.14
C LEU A 59 21.03 8.97 3.52
N SER A 60 21.78 10.07 3.68
CA SER A 60 22.23 10.58 4.97
C SER A 60 21.31 11.72 5.39
N LEU A 61 20.40 11.44 6.34
CA LEU A 61 19.37 12.37 6.76
C LEU A 61 19.57 12.77 8.23
N PRO A 62 19.28 14.03 8.60
CA PRO A 62 19.45 14.52 9.98
C PRO A 62 18.45 13.89 10.95
N GLN A 63 17.34 13.39 10.46
CA GLN A 63 16.31 12.69 11.24
C GLN A 63 15.81 11.44 10.52
N PRO A 64 15.28 10.45 11.25
CA PRO A 64 14.73 9.26 10.63
C PRO A 64 13.51 9.58 9.77
N LEU A 65 13.59 9.27 8.46
CA LEU A 65 12.46 9.32 7.56
C LEU A 65 12.14 7.90 7.06
N TYR A 66 10.89 7.72 6.66
CA TYR A 66 10.33 6.45 6.21
C TYR A 66 9.62 6.64 4.87
N VAL A 67 9.63 5.61 4.04
CA VAL A 67 8.81 5.61 2.83
C VAL A 67 7.34 5.70 3.25
N CYS A 68 6.71 6.83 2.97
CA CYS A 68 5.32 7.12 3.31
C CYS A 68 4.40 6.81 2.12
N ARG A 69 4.80 7.20 0.91
CA ARG A 69 4.01 7.07 -0.30
C ARG A 69 4.90 6.87 -1.52
N LYS A 70 4.35 6.25 -2.57
CA LYS A 70 4.99 6.07 -3.87
C LYS A 70 4.11 6.70 -4.95
N ASP A 71 4.59 7.76 -5.59
CA ASP A 71 3.94 8.43 -6.70
C ASP A 71 4.50 7.84 -8.01
N LEU A 72 3.73 6.93 -8.60
CA LEU A 72 4.15 6.25 -9.84
C LEU A 72 4.06 7.17 -11.06
N ASP A 73 3.15 8.14 -11.05
CA ASP A 73 2.93 9.03 -12.19
C ASP A 73 4.05 10.07 -12.29
N LYS A 74 4.64 10.47 -11.16
CA LYS A 74 5.76 11.41 -11.07
C LYS A 74 7.11 10.75 -10.82
N ASN A 75 7.15 9.44 -10.72
CA ASN A 75 8.34 8.64 -10.37
C ASN A 75 9.04 9.16 -9.09
N LYS A 76 8.26 9.34 -8.03
CA LYS A 76 8.75 9.85 -6.73
C LYS A 76 8.45 8.91 -5.59
N VAL A 77 9.41 8.80 -4.66
CA VAL A 77 9.23 8.12 -3.39
C VAL A 77 9.18 9.19 -2.30
N VAL A 78 8.02 9.35 -1.66
CA VAL A 78 7.80 10.35 -0.61
C VAL A 78 8.27 9.80 0.72
N LEU A 79 9.13 10.56 1.39
CA LEU A 79 9.65 10.25 2.71
C LEU A 79 9.05 11.18 3.76
N ALA A 80 8.65 10.61 4.88
CA ALA A 80 8.04 11.36 5.99
C ALA A 80 8.47 10.79 7.36
N PRO A 81 8.29 11.52 8.46
CA PRO A 81 8.42 11.00 9.81
C PRO A 81 7.46 9.84 10.10
N ASN A 82 7.75 9.03 11.14
CA ASN A 82 7.01 7.81 11.44
C ASN A 82 5.52 8.00 11.73
N ASP A 83 5.13 9.11 12.32
CA ASP A 83 3.75 9.47 12.64
C ASP A 83 2.87 9.57 11.39
N ARG A 84 3.43 9.96 10.25
CA ARG A 84 2.75 10.03 8.95
C ARG A 84 2.40 8.67 8.34
N LEU A 85 2.92 7.58 8.90
CA LEU A 85 2.59 6.23 8.46
C LEU A 85 1.28 5.70 9.06
N PHE A 86 0.70 6.37 10.03
CA PHE A 86 -0.50 5.93 10.72
C PHE A 86 -1.76 6.51 10.07
N GLN A 87 -2.68 5.62 9.70
CA GLN A 87 -3.98 5.95 9.12
C GLN A 87 -5.04 5.03 9.73
N ASP A 88 -6.24 5.55 9.95
CA ASP A 88 -7.36 4.80 10.51
C ASP A 88 -8.34 4.30 9.44
N THR A 89 -8.20 4.76 8.20
CA THR A 89 -9.15 4.49 7.13
C THR A 89 -8.45 3.91 5.90
N LEU A 90 -9.11 2.94 5.25
CA LEU A 90 -8.74 2.46 3.92
C LEU A 90 -9.98 2.13 3.10
N GLU A 91 -9.85 2.11 1.78
CA GLU A 91 -10.80 1.50 0.86
C GLU A 91 -10.25 0.17 0.36
N ALA A 92 -11.13 -0.82 0.19
CA ALA A 92 -10.78 -2.11 -0.38
C ALA A 92 -11.75 -2.50 -1.50
N GLY A 93 -11.19 -3.13 -2.53
CA GLY A 93 -11.91 -3.72 -3.66
C GLY A 93 -11.49 -5.17 -3.88
N GLU A 94 -11.86 -5.75 -5.03
CA GLU A 94 -11.62 -7.16 -5.34
C GLU A 94 -12.04 -8.07 -4.16
N LEU A 95 -13.24 -7.80 -3.65
CA LEU A 95 -13.72 -8.40 -2.40
C LEU A 95 -14.17 -9.85 -2.60
N ASN A 96 -13.85 -10.69 -1.62
CA ASN A 96 -14.32 -12.06 -1.52
C ASN A 96 -14.79 -12.32 -0.09
N PHE A 97 -16.07 -12.64 0.09
CA PHE A 97 -16.67 -13.03 1.36
C PHE A 97 -16.93 -14.54 1.38
N ILE A 98 -16.58 -15.19 2.49
CA ILE A 98 -16.73 -16.66 2.65
C ILE A 98 -18.21 -17.09 2.55
N SER A 99 -19.15 -16.25 2.98
CA SER A 99 -20.59 -16.49 2.83
C SER A 99 -21.06 -16.52 1.37
N GLY A 100 -20.27 -16.02 0.43
CA GLY A 100 -20.67 -15.79 -0.96
C GLY A 100 -21.61 -14.58 -1.16
N GLU A 101 -22.02 -13.93 -0.08
CA GLU A 101 -22.88 -12.75 -0.14
C GLU A 101 -22.12 -11.47 0.18
N TYR A 102 -22.38 -10.43 -0.59
CA TYR A 102 -21.85 -9.09 -0.34
C TYR A 102 -22.63 -8.41 0.80
N PRO A 103 -21.94 -7.73 1.75
CA PRO A 103 -22.63 -7.12 2.88
C PRO A 103 -23.56 -5.99 2.42
N ARG A 104 -24.79 -5.99 2.92
CA ARG A 104 -25.81 -4.98 2.59
C ARG A 104 -25.75 -3.74 3.47
N GLY A 105 -24.95 -3.77 4.53
CA GLY A 105 -24.81 -2.67 5.48
C GLY A 105 -23.48 -2.71 6.21
N ALA A 106 -23.22 -1.71 7.03
CA ALA A 106 -22.03 -1.66 7.86
C ALA A 106 -22.03 -2.79 8.91
N PHE A 107 -20.86 -3.37 9.13
CA PHE A 107 -20.67 -4.41 10.16
C PHE A 107 -19.36 -4.20 10.92
N ARG A 108 -19.32 -4.69 12.15
CA ARG A 108 -18.13 -4.71 13.00
C ARG A 108 -17.36 -6.00 12.79
N CYS A 109 -16.05 -5.88 12.75
CA CYS A 109 -15.13 -7.02 12.64
C CYS A 109 -13.77 -6.64 13.21
N CYS A 110 -12.83 -7.59 13.22
CA CYS A 110 -11.41 -7.29 13.29
C CYS A 110 -10.82 -7.36 11.88
N ALA A 111 -9.95 -6.41 11.53
CA ALA A 111 -9.33 -6.38 10.22
C ALA A 111 -7.80 -6.45 10.33
N LYS A 112 -7.17 -7.18 9.39
CA LYS A 112 -5.73 -7.41 9.33
C LYS A 112 -5.18 -6.98 7.98
N ILE A 113 -4.21 -6.08 7.98
CA ILE A 113 -3.62 -5.50 6.76
C ILE A 113 -2.22 -6.06 6.43
N ARG A 114 -1.65 -6.90 7.29
CA ARG A 114 -0.35 -7.56 7.10
C ARG A 114 -0.33 -8.90 7.82
N TYR A 115 0.34 -9.89 7.24
CA TYR A 115 0.42 -11.25 7.80
C TYR A 115 0.95 -11.29 9.25
N LYS A 116 2.00 -10.52 9.56
CA LYS A 116 2.64 -10.52 10.89
C LYS A 116 2.02 -9.54 11.90
N GLN A 117 1.01 -8.77 11.52
CA GLN A 117 0.32 -7.82 12.38
C GLN A 117 -0.86 -8.51 13.05
N LYS A 118 -1.20 -8.11 14.29
CA LYS A 118 -2.47 -8.51 14.89
C LYS A 118 -3.62 -7.85 14.15
N GLU A 119 -4.75 -8.53 14.09
CA GLU A 119 -6.00 -7.94 13.68
C GLU A 119 -6.42 -6.83 14.65
N ALA A 120 -7.03 -5.79 14.13
CA ALA A 120 -7.48 -4.63 14.90
C ALA A 120 -8.98 -4.41 14.69
N PRO A 121 -9.72 -3.97 15.73
CA PRO A 121 -11.13 -3.68 15.61
C PRO A 121 -11.41 -2.61 14.55
N ALA A 122 -12.40 -2.86 13.72
CA ALA A 122 -12.77 -2.00 12.62
C ALA A 122 -14.26 -2.09 12.28
N THR A 123 -14.75 -1.07 11.58
CA THR A 123 -16.06 -1.06 10.94
C THR A 123 -15.88 -1.11 9.43
N VAL A 124 -16.51 -2.08 8.79
CA VAL A 124 -16.55 -2.22 7.33
C VAL A 124 -17.89 -1.70 6.84
N THR A 125 -17.86 -0.74 5.92
CA THR A 125 -19.05 -0.12 5.33
C THR A 125 -19.01 -0.26 3.81
N PRO A 126 -20.01 -0.88 3.17
CA PRO A 126 -20.13 -0.88 1.71
C PRO A 126 -20.18 0.54 1.14
N ILE A 127 -19.37 0.82 0.11
CA ILE A 127 -19.42 2.06 -0.66
C ILE A 127 -20.32 1.86 -1.89
N ASP A 128 -20.08 0.75 -2.58
CA ASP A 128 -20.81 0.30 -3.75
C ASP A 128 -20.75 -1.24 -3.87
N GLU A 129 -21.20 -1.80 -4.97
CA GLU A 129 -21.23 -3.28 -5.18
C GLU A 129 -19.85 -3.95 -5.25
N LYS A 130 -18.76 -3.17 -5.29
CA LYS A 130 -17.39 -3.68 -5.51
C LYS A 130 -16.39 -3.19 -4.46
N ARG A 131 -16.77 -2.20 -3.64
CA ARG A 131 -15.85 -1.53 -2.72
C ARG A 131 -16.44 -1.36 -1.33
N VAL A 132 -15.58 -1.49 -0.34
CA VAL A 132 -15.88 -1.18 1.05
C VAL A 132 -14.91 -0.15 1.60
N LYS A 133 -15.39 0.67 2.53
CA LYS A 133 -14.59 1.50 3.41
C LYS A 133 -14.37 0.75 4.71
N VAL A 134 -13.12 0.69 5.16
CA VAL A 134 -12.73 0.12 6.46
C VAL A 134 -12.22 1.24 7.33
N VAL A 135 -12.83 1.41 8.51
CA VAL A 135 -12.41 2.39 9.51
C VAL A 135 -11.99 1.63 10.76
N PHE A 136 -10.72 1.73 11.12
CA PHE A 136 -10.16 1.14 12.32
C PHE A 136 -10.46 2.02 13.55
N ASP A 137 -10.65 1.42 14.70
CA ASP A 137 -10.84 2.15 15.96
C ASP A 137 -9.56 2.88 16.38
N GLU A 138 -8.39 2.35 16.01
CA GLU A 138 -7.08 2.96 16.22
C GLU A 138 -6.27 3.01 14.92
N PRO A 139 -5.50 4.06 14.67
CA PRO A 139 -4.69 4.18 13.45
C PRO A 139 -3.74 3.02 13.26
N GLN A 140 -3.70 2.49 12.05
CA GLN A 140 -2.87 1.36 11.64
C GLN A 140 -1.63 1.86 10.90
N ARG A 141 -0.46 1.31 11.24
CA ARG A 141 0.80 1.71 10.63
C ARG A 141 1.00 1.07 9.25
N GLY A 142 1.21 1.93 8.26
CA GLY A 142 1.66 1.51 6.92
C GLY A 142 0.61 0.76 6.12
N ILE A 143 -0.61 1.28 6.09
CA ILE A 143 -1.64 0.86 5.11
C ILE A 143 -1.03 1.01 3.71
N THR A 144 -1.03 -0.07 2.94
CA THR A 144 -0.29 -0.12 1.67
C THR A 144 -1.23 -0.53 0.55
N PRO A 145 -1.48 0.32 -0.45
CA PRO A 145 -2.25 -0.03 -1.64
C PRO A 145 -1.67 -1.27 -2.34
N GLY A 146 -2.55 -2.14 -2.81
CA GLY A 146 -2.20 -3.41 -3.44
C GLY A 146 -2.00 -4.58 -2.48
N GLN A 147 -1.88 -4.34 -1.17
CA GLN A 147 -1.85 -5.40 -0.16
C GLN A 147 -3.26 -5.90 0.16
N ALA A 148 -3.35 -7.11 0.72
CA ALA A 148 -4.62 -7.67 1.18
C ALA A 148 -5.05 -7.06 2.52
N VAL A 149 -6.36 -6.88 2.69
CA VAL A 149 -7.02 -6.73 3.99
C VAL A 149 -7.92 -7.94 4.21
N VAL A 150 -7.88 -8.53 5.41
CA VAL A 150 -8.68 -9.71 5.77
C VAL A 150 -9.54 -9.38 6.98
N PHE A 151 -10.80 -9.77 6.91
CA PHE A 151 -11.83 -9.51 7.93
C PHE A 151 -12.10 -10.77 8.76
N TYR A 152 -12.19 -10.61 10.07
CA TYR A 152 -12.38 -11.68 11.05
C TYR A 152 -13.53 -11.38 12.01
N ASP A 153 -14.22 -12.44 12.45
CA ASP A 153 -15.07 -12.46 13.64
C ASP A 153 -14.52 -13.52 14.58
N GLY A 154 -13.85 -13.10 15.65
CA GLY A 154 -13.02 -13.98 16.47
C GLY A 154 -11.97 -14.69 15.59
N ASP A 155 -11.95 -16.03 15.64
CA ASP A 155 -11.04 -16.87 14.84
C ASP A 155 -11.56 -17.17 13.42
N GLN A 156 -12.77 -16.74 13.09
CA GLN A 156 -13.39 -17.01 11.80
C GLN A 156 -13.05 -15.93 10.77
N VAL A 157 -12.57 -16.36 9.60
CA VAL A 157 -12.40 -15.46 8.46
C VAL A 157 -13.76 -15.17 7.82
N LEU A 158 -14.15 -13.91 7.76
CA LEU A 158 -15.37 -13.44 7.08
C LEU A 158 -15.13 -13.23 5.58
N GLY A 159 -13.94 -12.78 5.22
CA GLY A 159 -13.58 -12.44 3.85
C GLY A 159 -12.39 -11.49 3.81
N GLY A 160 -12.22 -10.82 2.68
CA GLY A 160 -11.16 -9.85 2.50
C GLY A 160 -11.21 -9.19 1.13
N GLY A 161 -10.19 -8.39 0.85
CA GLY A 161 -10.05 -7.70 -0.42
C GLY A 161 -8.65 -7.11 -0.60
N ARG A 162 -8.48 -6.34 -1.64
CA ARG A 162 -7.26 -5.61 -1.94
C ARG A 162 -7.40 -4.14 -1.57
N ILE A 163 -6.45 -3.60 -0.82
CA ILE A 163 -6.40 -2.19 -0.45
C ILE A 163 -6.21 -1.36 -1.72
N LEU A 164 -7.10 -0.40 -1.94
CA LEU A 164 -7.09 0.51 -3.09
C LEU A 164 -6.20 1.73 -2.80
N ARG A 165 -5.79 2.42 -3.87
CA ARG A 165 -5.22 3.77 -3.73
C ARG A 165 -6.33 4.74 -3.37
N SER A 166 -6.05 5.64 -2.43
CA SER A 166 -6.96 6.77 -2.19
C SER A 166 -7.01 7.68 -3.43
N LYS A 167 -8.19 8.22 -3.74
CA LYS A 167 -8.35 9.14 -4.88
C LYS A 167 -7.74 10.53 -4.65
N GLU A 168 -7.22 10.78 -3.46
CA GLU A 168 -6.58 12.05 -3.07
C GLU A 168 -5.04 12.02 -3.26
N GLU A 169 -4.54 10.97 -3.89
CA GLU A 169 -3.11 10.81 -4.20
C GLU A 169 -2.81 10.91 -5.68
#